data_1c9314ed2c312b0a03dba75316ab8ecb
#
_entry.id   1c9314ed2c312b0a03dba75316ab8ecb
#
_cell.length_a   1.000
_cell.length_b   1.000
_cell.length_c   1.000
_cell.angle_alpha   90.00
_cell.angle_beta   90.00
_cell.angle_gamma   90.00
#
_symmetry.space_group_name_H-M   'P 1'
#
loop_
_entity.id
_entity.type
_entity.pdbx_description
1 polymer ?
#
loop_
_entity_poly.entity_id
_entity_poly.type
_entity_poly.pdbx_seq_one_letter_code
_entity_poly.pdbx_strand_id
1 'polypeptide(L)'
;MKRIIVFVLLFSFCSEATIEQENEVELVESTTSTNQVEESNDTTTTAIEVEQLETFIDIIYEVDSENSVVSYLAPKDFLNSKIEIVRGSTNKIVGGFTLSLDSCDLADSCLLITDLIISTDLTTLKSGNSIRDNAIKKNWLESNLFPSAIYKIDELILPNNDFDSKIDETVVGILSIRNIEVNIPFTITAYMDDDQIKIYGITEIDTTWFGFDAPTKFNAWEVLNPIGIEVEL
;
A
#
# COMPACT_ATOMS: atom_id res chain seq x y z
N MET A 1 -49.65 -36.95 -4.87
CA MET A 1 -49.42 -37.01 -6.31
C MET A 1 -49.50 -35.58 -6.85
N LYS A 2 -48.40 -34.90 -7.06
CA LYS A 2 -48.30 -33.74 -7.97
C LYS A 2 -46.84 -33.65 -8.48
N ARG A 3 -46.75 -33.56 -9.78
CA ARG A 3 -45.58 -33.79 -10.65
C ARG A 3 -44.60 -32.63 -10.60
N ILE A 4 -43.33 -32.95 -10.55
CA ILE A 4 -42.16 -32.15 -10.80
C ILE A 4 -42.06 -31.88 -12.31
N ILE A 5 -41.89 -30.65 -12.71
CA ILE A 5 -41.46 -30.28 -14.06
C ILE A 5 -40.05 -29.65 -13.91
N VAL A 6 -39.09 -30.38 -14.45
CA VAL A 6 -37.71 -29.94 -14.63
C VAL A 6 -37.65 -29.21 -15.97
N PHE A 7 -37.20 -27.95 -15.96
CA PHE A 7 -36.81 -27.24 -17.19
C PHE A 7 -35.30 -27.19 -17.25
N VAL A 8 -34.76 -27.97 -18.14
CA VAL A 8 -33.36 -27.89 -18.58
C VAL A 8 -33.29 -26.93 -19.77
N LEU A 9 -32.59 -25.84 -19.65
CA LEU A 9 -32.22 -24.98 -20.75
C LEU A 9 -30.71 -25.09 -20.98
N LEU A 10 -30.35 -25.86 -21.99
CA LEU A 10 -29.04 -25.88 -22.61
C LEU A 10 -28.92 -24.68 -23.55
N PHE A 11 -27.97 -23.82 -23.32
CA PHE A 11 -27.44 -22.94 -24.33
C PHE A 11 -25.96 -23.24 -24.56
N SER A 12 -25.75 -23.94 -25.67
CA SER A 12 -24.47 -24.05 -26.34
C SER A 12 -24.29 -22.80 -27.21
N PHE A 13 -23.19 -22.11 -27.06
CA PHE A 13 -22.66 -21.27 -28.11
C PHE A 13 -21.14 -21.41 -28.15
N CYS A 14 -20.70 -22.13 -29.17
CA CYS A 14 -19.36 -22.06 -29.73
C CYS A 14 -19.25 -20.76 -30.55
N SER A 15 -18.18 -20.03 -30.42
CA SER A 15 -17.57 -19.33 -31.54
C SER A 15 -16.10 -19.05 -31.24
N GLU A 16 -15.24 -19.76 -31.94
CA GLU A 16 -13.83 -19.46 -32.13
C GLU A 16 -13.69 -18.24 -33.01
N ALA A 17 -12.79 -17.35 -32.69
CA ALA A 17 -12.13 -16.47 -33.66
C ALA A 17 -10.70 -16.24 -33.23
N THR A 18 -9.82 -17.01 -33.77
CA THR A 18 -8.37 -16.84 -33.82
C THR A 18 -8.07 -15.68 -34.77
N ILE A 19 -7.36 -14.66 -34.31
CA ILE A 19 -6.68 -13.70 -35.18
C ILE A 19 -5.21 -13.73 -34.79
N GLU A 20 -4.42 -14.44 -35.56
CA GLU A 20 -2.97 -14.28 -35.62
C GLU A 20 -2.69 -13.00 -36.40
N GLN A 21 -1.92 -12.11 -35.81
CA GLN A 21 -1.28 -11.02 -36.54
C GLN A 21 0.23 -11.15 -36.37
N GLU A 22 0.84 -11.70 -37.39
CA GLU A 22 2.28 -11.66 -37.65
C GLU A 22 2.68 -10.17 -37.84
N ASN A 23 3.61 -9.68 -37.07
CA ASN A 23 4.35 -8.45 -37.36
C ASN A 23 5.72 -8.83 -37.92
N GLU A 24 5.81 -8.65 -39.22
CA GLU A 24 7.01 -8.74 -40.05
C GLU A 24 7.97 -7.59 -39.66
N VAL A 25 9.16 -7.94 -39.26
CA VAL A 25 10.25 -6.98 -38.96
C VAL A 25 10.97 -6.70 -40.27
N GLU A 26 10.77 -5.54 -40.84
CA GLU A 26 11.46 -5.05 -42.01
C GLU A 26 12.87 -4.57 -41.62
N LEU A 27 13.87 -5.28 -42.13
CA LEU A 27 15.28 -4.98 -42.00
C LEU A 27 15.65 -3.88 -43.02
N VAL A 28 15.90 -2.68 -42.56
CA VAL A 28 16.40 -1.59 -43.43
C VAL A 28 17.92 -1.69 -43.54
N GLU A 29 18.40 -2.11 -44.70
CA GLU A 29 19.81 -2.07 -45.06
C GLU A 29 20.30 -0.63 -45.24
N SER A 30 21.37 -0.29 -44.52
CA SER A 30 22.09 0.95 -44.65
C SER A 30 23.01 0.93 -45.85
N THR A 31 22.68 1.70 -46.88
CA THR A 31 23.58 1.92 -48.04
C THR A 31 24.62 3.00 -47.67
N THR A 32 25.85 2.56 -47.68
CA THR A 32 27.06 3.42 -47.58
C THR A 32 27.19 4.25 -48.86
N SER A 33 27.16 5.56 -48.75
CA SER A 33 27.58 6.47 -49.82
C SER A 33 28.85 7.22 -49.40
N THR A 34 29.93 6.88 -50.05
CA THR A 34 31.22 7.52 -49.97
C THR A 34 31.18 8.82 -50.80
N ASN A 35 31.43 9.98 -50.16
CA ASN A 35 31.83 11.16 -50.87
C ASN A 35 33.05 11.80 -50.22
N GLN A 36 34.00 12.14 -51.05
CA GLN A 36 35.31 12.64 -50.78
C GLN A 36 35.31 14.14 -50.35
N VAL A 37 36.11 14.39 -49.36
CA VAL A 37 37.06 15.49 -49.11
C VAL A 37 36.86 16.81 -49.85
N GLU A 38 36.58 17.88 -49.09
CA GLU A 38 37.26 19.19 -49.27
C GLU A 38 37.62 19.76 -47.89
N GLU A 39 38.86 20.13 -47.77
CA GLU A 39 39.55 20.65 -46.59
C GLU A 39 39.18 22.13 -46.42
N SER A 40 38.53 22.49 -45.32
CA SER A 40 38.45 23.89 -44.88
C SER A 40 38.66 23.92 -43.38
N ASN A 41 39.80 24.45 -42.99
CA ASN A 41 40.18 24.78 -41.61
C ASN A 41 39.23 25.85 -41.05
N ASP A 42 38.35 25.48 -40.18
CA ASP A 42 37.78 26.42 -39.21
C ASP A 42 37.61 25.71 -37.86
N THR A 43 38.46 26.13 -36.90
CA THR A 43 38.53 25.56 -35.57
C THR A 43 37.37 26.12 -34.73
N THR A 44 36.20 25.55 -34.89
CA THR A 44 35.11 25.78 -33.95
C THR A 44 35.10 24.62 -32.96
N THR A 45 35.68 24.87 -31.78
CA THR A 45 35.58 23.97 -30.63
C THR A 45 34.12 23.94 -30.18
N THR A 46 33.36 23.01 -30.73
CA THR A 46 32.03 22.68 -30.18
C THR A 46 32.26 21.94 -28.87
N ALA A 47 32.07 22.64 -27.77
CA ALA A 47 31.96 21.97 -26.48
C ALA A 47 30.76 21.02 -26.58
N ILE A 48 31.03 19.72 -26.57
CA ILE A 48 30.01 18.72 -26.38
C ILE A 48 29.63 18.85 -24.90
N GLU A 49 28.50 19.50 -24.65
CA GLU A 49 27.86 19.50 -23.36
C GLU A 49 27.45 18.04 -23.12
N VAL A 50 28.24 17.32 -22.32
CA VAL A 50 27.90 16.00 -21.85
C VAL A 50 26.77 16.24 -20.83
N GLU A 51 25.51 16.10 -21.26
CA GLU A 51 24.42 15.95 -20.33
C GLU A 51 24.79 14.75 -19.40
N GLN A 52 25.17 15.08 -18.17
CA GLN A 52 25.26 14.09 -17.13
C GLN A 52 23.83 13.55 -16.94
N LEU A 53 23.58 12.37 -17.48
CA LEU A 53 22.40 11.59 -17.09
C LEU A 53 22.60 11.27 -15.60
N GLU A 54 21.97 12.06 -14.75
CA GLU A 54 21.84 11.69 -13.34
C GLU A 54 20.99 10.42 -13.30
N THR A 55 21.63 9.30 -13.07
CA THR A 55 20.94 8.04 -12.85
C THR A 55 20.38 8.08 -11.44
N PHE A 56 19.09 8.40 -11.31
CA PHE A 56 18.35 8.21 -10.06
C PHE A 56 18.38 6.71 -9.72
N ILE A 57 18.80 6.41 -8.51
CA ILE A 57 18.81 5.03 -8.03
C ILE A 57 17.57 4.86 -7.18
N ASP A 58 16.62 4.09 -7.70
CA ASP A 58 15.46 3.66 -6.93
C ASP A 58 15.85 2.52 -6.00
N ILE A 59 15.51 2.65 -4.74
CA ILE A 59 15.72 1.64 -3.71
C ILE A 59 14.37 1.08 -3.30
N ILE A 60 14.21 -0.23 -3.43
CA ILE A 60 12.97 -0.92 -3.02
C ILE A 60 13.15 -1.38 -1.57
N TYR A 61 12.23 -0.97 -0.71
CA TYR A 61 12.12 -1.43 0.67
C TYR A 61 10.94 -2.37 0.82
N GLU A 62 11.14 -3.49 1.49
CA GLU A 62 10.11 -4.46 1.81
C GLU A 62 9.91 -4.57 3.32
N VAL A 63 8.67 -4.86 3.73
CA VAL A 63 8.34 -5.03 5.15
C VAL A 63 9.01 -6.28 5.71
N ASP A 64 9.77 -6.13 6.78
CA ASP A 64 10.24 -7.24 7.60
C ASP A 64 9.11 -7.73 8.53
N SER A 65 8.37 -8.72 8.08
CA SER A 65 7.22 -9.27 8.81
C SER A 65 7.59 -9.96 10.14
N GLU A 66 8.86 -10.30 10.36
CA GLU A 66 9.30 -10.92 11.63
C GLU A 66 9.39 -9.88 12.74
N ASN A 67 9.78 -8.64 12.38
CA ASN A 67 9.98 -7.53 13.30
C ASN A 67 8.87 -6.46 13.22
N SER A 68 7.84 -6.68 12.42
CA SER A 68 6.74 -5.74 12.23
C SER A 68 5.46 -6.17 12.91
N VAL A 69 4.66 -5.21 13.36
CA VAL A 69 3.36 -5.47 13.99
C VAL A 69 2.33 -4.37 13.67
N VAL A 70 1.10 -4.79 13.38
CA VAL A 70 -0.07 -3.90 13.30
C VAL A 70 -1.02 -4.27 14.42
N SER A 71 -1.50 -3.24 15.14
CA SER A 71 -2.42 -3.38 16.27
C SER A 71 -3.64 -2.48 16.12
N TYR A 72 -4.80 -2.96 16.56
CA TYR A 72 -5.94 -2.11 16.86
C TYR A 72 -6.04 -1.87 18.37
N LEU A 73 -6.56 -0.70 18.75
CA LEU A 73 -6.81 -0.26 20.12
C LEU A 73 -8.28 0.12 20.23
N ALA A 74 -9.08 -0.77 20.79
CA ALA A 74 -10.52 -0.58 20.89
C ALA A 74 -10.92 -0.17 22.31
N PRO A 75 -11.37 1.07 22.54
CA PRO A 75 -11.93 1.48 23.82
C PRO A 75 -13.22 0.71 24.08
N LYS A 76 -13.25 -0.05 25.14
CA LYS A 76 -14.40 -0.85 25.55
C LYS A 76 -14.98 -0.33 26.85
N ASP A 77 -16.22 0.09 26.81
CA ASP A 77 -17.00 0.51 27.97
C ASP A 77 -17.81 -0.67 28.51
N PHE A 78 -17.69 -0.90 29.80
CA PHE A 78 -18.53 -1.82 30.54
C PHE A 78 -19.47 -1.03 31.43
N LEU A 79 -20.73 -1.37 31.50
CA LEU A 79 -21.68 -0.77 32.40
C LEU A 79 -21.11 -0.72 33.83
N ASN A 80 -20.94 0.49 34.34
CA ASN A 80 -20.42 0.79 35.69
C ASN A 80 -18.92 0.48 35.92
N SER A 81 -18.10 0.43 34.89
CA SER A 81 -16.65 0.22 34.98
C SER A 81 -15.86 1.36 34.31
N LYS A 82 -14.55 1.32 34.46
CA LYS A 82 -13.66 2.19 33.65
C LYS A 82 -13.55 1.63 32.24
N ILE A 83 -13.37 2.50 31.27
CA ILE A 83 -13.06 2.13 29.90
C ILE A 83 -11.73 1.33 29.89
N GLU A 84 -11.79 0.15 29.25
CA GLU A 84 -10.63 -0.71 29.03
C GLU A 84 -10.21 -0.61 27.55
N ILE A 85 -8.91 -0.44 27.29
CA ILE A 85 -8.39 -0.51 25.93
C ILE A 85 -8.09 -1.96 25.60
N VAL A 86 -8.82 -2.50 24.66
CA VAL A 86 -8.58 -3.83 24.11
C VAL A 86 -7.62 -3.72 22.94
N ARG A 87 -6.44 -4.31 23.08
CA ARG A 87 -5.45 -4.41 21.99
C ARG A 87 -5.59 -5.77 21.32
N GLY A 88 -5.58 -5.79 19.99
CA GLY A 88 -5.37 -6.98 19.18
C GLY A 88 -4.38 -6.70 18.08
N SER A 89 -3.51 -7.65 17.76
CA SER A 89 -2.40 -7.44 16.84
C SER A 89 -2.17 -8.64 15.93
N THR A 90 -1.41 -8.38 14.85
CA THR A 90 -0.86 -9.38 13.94
C THR A 90 0.50 -8.92 13.44
N ASN A 91 1.37 -9.90 13.14
CA ASN A 91 2.63 -9.70 12.43
C ASN A 91 2.59 -10.24 10.98
N LYS A 92 1.41 -10.61 10.49
CA LYS A 92 1.25 -11.04 9.09
C LYS A 92 0.98 -9.82 8.23
N ILE A 93 2.07 -9.17 7.88
CA ILE A 93 2.13 -7.92 7.14
C ILE A 93 3.07 -8.15 5.96
N VAL A 94 2.67 -7.70 4.79
CA VAL A 94 3.51 -7.72 3.58
C VAL A 94 3.35 -6.40 2.84
N GLY A 95 4.34 -6.06 2.03
CA GLY A 95 4.32 -4.86 1.22
C GLY A 95 5.66 -4.14 1.27
N GLY A 96 5.65 -2.89 0.86
CA GLY A 96 6.86 -2.08 0.77
C GLY A 96 6.61 -0.78 0.03
N PHE A 97 7.67 -0.14 -0.39
CA PHE A 97 7.65 1.08 -1.20
C PHE A 97 8.95 1.23 -1.98
N THR A 98 8.92 2.07 -3.00
CA THR A 98 10.11 2.51 -3.72
C THR A 98 10.54 3.87 -3.20
N LEU A 99 11.82 4.03 -2.93
CA LEU A 99 12.43 5.28 -2.48
C LEU A 99 13.38 5.80 -3.57
N SER A 100 13.16 7.03 -3.97
CA SER A 100 14.05 7.77 -4.88
C SER A 100 14.46 9.08 -4.24
N LEU A 101 15.67 9.55 -4.56
CA LEU A 101 16.08 10.90 -4.27
C LEU A 101 15.69 11.76 -5.48
N ASP A 102 14.85 12.76 -5.28
CA ASP A 102 14.41 13.66 -6.35
C ASP A 102 14.81 15.11 -6.04
N SER A 103 14.68 15.98 -7.04
CA SER A 103 14.83 17.43 -6.87
C SER A 103 13.46 18.05 -6.63
N CYS A 104 13.19 18.48 -5.42
CA CYS A 104 12.03 19.31 -5.13
C CYS A 104 12.20 20.72 -5.70
N ASP A 105 11.09 21.37 -6.06
CA ASP A 105 10.99 22.60 -6.89
C ASP A 105 11.86 23.81 -6.52
N LEU A 106 12.69 23.78 -5.50
CA LEU A 106 13.45 24.93 -5.01
C LEU A 106 14.91 24.63 -4.65
N ALA A 107 15.61 23.83 -5.45
CA ALA A 107 17.05 23.56 -5.30
C ALA A 107 17.48 22.65 -4.14
N ASP A 108 16.55 22.12 -3.36
CA ASP A 108 16.83 21.13 -2.33
C ASP A 108 16.38 19.75 -2.78
N SER A 109 17.15 18.71 -2.47
CA SER A 109 16.76 17.33 -2.69
C SER A 109 15.68 16.91 -1.67
N CYS A 110 14.79 16.03 -2.09
CA CYS A 110 13.74 15.45 -1.24
C CYS A 110 13.66 13.95 -1.46
N LEU A 111 13.04 13.25 -0.52
CA LEU A 111 12.72 11.85 -0.66
C LEU A 111 11.38 11.70 -1.37
N LEU A 112 11.39 11.04 -2.51
CA LEU A 112 10.19 10.61 -3.23
C LEU A 112 9.91 9.15 -2.91
N ILE A 113 8.74 8.89 -2.33
CA ILE A 113 8.24 7.54 -2.06
C ILE A 113 7.13 7.26 -3.04
N THR A 114 7.24 6.15 -3.77
CA THR A 114 6.22 5.68 -4.71
C THR A 114 5.80 4.26 -4.38
N ASP A 115 4.62 3.87 -4.88
CA ASP A 115 4.09 2.52 -4.78
C ASP A 115 4.03 1.96 -3.35
N LEU A 116 3.81 2.83 -2.35
CA LEU A 116 3.67 2.36 -0.98
C LEU A 116 2.38 1.54 -0.85
N ILE A 117 2.55 0.26 -0.54
CA ILE A 117 1.46 -0.68 -0.30
C ILE A 117 1.79 -1.52 0.92
N ILE A 118 0.96 -1.44 1.96
CA ILE A 118 1.06 -2.27 3.16
C ILE A 118 -0.23 -3.08 3.30
N SER A 119 -0.11 -4.39 3.29
CA SER A 119 -1.23 -5.32 3.42
C SER A 119 -1.11 -6.13 4.71
N THR A 120 -2.16 -6.12 5.52
CA THR A 120 -2.25 -6.80 6.82
C THR A 120 -3.28 -7.91 6.76
N ASP A 121 -2.91 -9.12 7.16
CA ASP A 121 -3.82 -10.29 7.23
C ASP A 121 -4.71 -10.22 8.48
N LEU A 122 -5.97 -9.83 8.27
CA LEU A 122 -6.98 -9.71 9.32
C LEU A 122 -7.41 -11.06 9.90
N THR A 123 -7.20 -12.17 9.18
CA THR A 123 -7.55 -13.51 9.66
C THR A 123 -6.66 -13.97 10.81
N THR A 124 -5.52 -13.34 10.98
CA THR A 124 -4.50 -13.68 11.98
C THR A 124 -4.53 -12.81 13.23
N LEU A 125 -5.38 -11.75 13.26
CA LEU A 125 -5.54 -10.86 14.40
C LEU A 125 -5.84 -11.63 15.70
N LYS A 126 -5.12 -11.29 16.77
CA LYS A 126 -5.26 -11.88 18.10
C LYS A 126 -5.22 -10.83 19.20
N SER A 127 -6.11 -10.97 20.18
CA SER A 127 -6.21 -10.09 21.34
C SER A 127 -6.04 -10.83 22.68
N GLY A 128 -5.58 -12.09 22.63
CA GLY A 128 -5.45 -12.95 23.81
C GLY A 128 -6.77 -13.57 24.29
N ASN A 129 -7.87 -13.36 23.55
CA ASN A 129 -9.17 -13.97 23.87
C ASN A 129 -9.80 -14.54 22.59
N SER A 130 -9.74 -15.85 22.43
CA SER A 130 -10.19 -16.56 21.22
C SER A 130 -11.66 -16.38 20.88
N ILE A 131 -12.53 -16.21 21.89
CA ILE A 131 -13.97 -15.98 21.66
C ILE A 131 -14.16 -14.60 21.03
N ARG A 132 -13.51 -13.58 21.57
CA ARG A 132 -13.52 -12.22 21.02
C ARG A 132 -12.90 -12.19 19.62
N ASP A 133 -11.74 -12.80 19.43
CA ASP A 133 -11.03 -12.82 18.16
C ASP A 133 -11.86 -13.47 17.06
N ASN A 134 -12.52 -14.59 17.35
CA ASN A 134 -13.43 -15.24 16.42
C ASN A 134 -14.69 -14.40 16.12
N ALA A 135 -15.22 -13.70 17.12
CA ALA A 135 -16.37 -12.83 16.92
C ALA A 135 -16.02 -11.63 16.04
N ILE A 136 -14.87 -10.97 16.28
CA ILE A 136 -14.38 -9.85 15.47
C ILE A 136 -14.21 -10.28 14.00
N LYS A 137 -13.51 -11.39 13.78
CA LYS A 137 -13.25 -11.91 12.43
C LYS A 137 -14.53 -12.30 11.69
N LYS A 138 -15.51 -12.88 12.38
CA LYS A 138 -16.72 -13.38 11.74
C LYS A 138 -17.80 -12.32 11.53
N ASN A 139 -18.01 -11.44 12.52
CA ASN A 139 -19.24 -10.63 12.58
C ASN A 139 -18.99 -9.15 12.20
N TRP A 140 -17.75 -8.65 12.30
CA TRP A 140 -17.42 -7.25 12.02
C TRP A 140 -16.46 -7.10 10.85
N LEU A 141 -15.29 -7.72 10.92
CA LEU A 141 -14.33 -7.66 9.81
C LEU A 141 -14.70 -8.60 8.66
N GLU A 142 -15.52 -9.64 8.90
CA GLU A 142 -15.87 -10.65 7.90
C GLU A 142 -14.64 -11.20 7.18
N SER A 143 -13.55 -11.44 7.94
CA SER A 143 -12.21 -11.68 7.38
C SER A 143 -12.09 -12.97 6.56
N ASN A 144 -13.08 -13.84 6.56
CA ASN A 144 -13.17 -14.96 5.61
C ASN A 144 -13.51 -14.48 4.18
N LEU A 145 -14.21 -13.35 4.04
CA LEU A 145 -14.57 -12.74 2.76
C LEU A 145 -13.60 -11.61 2.40
N PHE A 146 -13.14 -10.87 3.40
CA PHE A 146 -12.25 -9.73 3.28
C PHE A 146 -11.00 -9.95 4.15
N PRO A 147 -10.06 -10.79 3.69
CA PRO A 147 -8.95 -11.25 4.54
C PRO A 147 -7.93 -10.17 4.88
N SER A 148 -7.89 -9.07 4.13
CA SER A 148 -6.84 -8.07 4.28
C SER A 148 -7.38 -6.67 4.51
N ALA A 149 -6.63 -5.90 5.32
CA ALA A 149 -6.67 -4.45 5.28
C ALA A 149 -5.46 -3.95 4.48
N ILE A 150 -5.66 -2.98 3.60
CA ILE A 150 -4.61 -2.49 2.71
C ILE A 150 -4.51 -0.98 2.84
N TYR A 151 -3.30 -0.47 3.08
CA TYR A 151 -3.00 0.96 3.06
C TYR A 151 -2.11 1.27 1.87
N LYS A 152 -2.44 2.31 1.10
CA LYS A 152 -1.75 2.69 -0.13
C LYS A 152 -1.48 4.18 -0.18
N ILE A 153 -0.31 4.51 -0.70
CA ILE A 153 0.04 5.87 -1.13
C ILE A 153 0.72 5.70 -2.49
N ASP A 154 0.19 6.36 -3.51
CA ASP A 154 0.75 6.29 -4.86
C ASP A 154 2.05 7.08 -4.93
N GLU A 155 2.06 8.29 -4.37
CA GLU A 155 3.22 9.18 -4.32
C GLU A 155 3.22 9.99 -3.04
N LEU A 156 4.39 10.10 -2.40
CA LEU A 156 4.62 10.91 -1.22
C LEU A 156 5.97 11.60 -1.31
N ILE A 157 5.97 12.92 -1.25
CA ILE A 157 7.18 13.74 -1.18
C ILE A 157 7.42 14.12 0.27
N LEU A 158 8.59 13.75 0.79
CA LEU A 158 9.03 14.15 2.13
C LEU A 158 10.07 15.29 2.00
N PRO A 159 9.97 16.32 2.85
CA PRO A 159 10.85 17.49 2.75
C PRO A 159 12.32 17.22 3.15
N ASN A 160 12.59 16.04 3.68
CA ASN A 160 13.92 15.60 4.07
C ASN A 160 14.62 14.94 2.88
N ASN A 161 15.92 15.00 2.85
CA ASN A 161 16.77 14.36 1.83
C ASN A 161 17.39 13.04 2.29
N ASP A 162 17.14 12.62 3.52
CA ASP A 162 17.60 11.36 4.09
C ASP A 162 16.74 10.95 5.30
N PHE A 163 16.99 9.76 5.85
CA PHE A 163 16.40 9.27 7.09
C PHE A 163 17.38 9.30 8.28
N ASP A 164 18.55 9.94 8.14
CA ASP A 164 19.51 10.11 9.24
C ASP A 164 18.92 10.95 10.36
N SER A 165 18.10 11.92 9.97
CA SER A 165 17.25 12.67 10.89
C SER A 165 15.89 12.00 11.03
N LYS A 166 15.38 11.95 12.25
CA LYS A 166 14.03 11.48 12.51
C LYS A 166 13.00 12.33 11.77
N ILE A 167 12.14 11.70 11.00
CA ILE A 167 11.03 12.31 10.27
C ILE A 167 9.76 12.11 11.11
N ASP A 168 9.10 13.20 11.48
CA ASP A 168 7.80 13.19 12.17
C ASP A 168 6.81 13.95 11.26
N GLU A 169 5.92 13.22 10.57
CA GLU A 169 5.01 13.77 9.57
C GLU A 169 3.60 13.16 9.67
N THR A 170 2.64 13.84 9.05
CA THR A 170 1.30 13.28 8.82
C THR A 170 1.12 12.98 7.34
N VAL A 171 1.00 11.71 7.01
CA VAL A 171 0.82 11.24 5.66
C VAL A 171 -0.61 10.76 5.43
N VAL A 172 -1.19 11.09 4.28
CA VAL A 172 -2.56 10.70 3.95
C VAL A 172 -2.50 9.65 2.84
N GLY A 173 -3.06 8.49 3.11
CA GLY A 173 -3.19 7.41 2.14
C GLY A 173 -4.60 6.82 2.15
N ILE A 174 -4.83 5.86 1.28
CA ILE A 174 -6.10 5.15 1.15
C ILE A 174 -6.04 3.88 1.98
N LEU A 175 -6.87 3.79 3.02
CA LEU A 175 -7.07 2.57 3.80
C LEU A 175 -8.30 1.82 3.25
N SER A 176 -8.11 0.58 2.85
CA SER A 176 -9.18 -0.32 2.41
C SER A 176 -9.45 -1.38 3.46
N ILE A 177 -10.67 -1.44 3.98
CA ILE A 177 -11.20 -2.49 4.87
C ILE A 177 -12.54 -2.94 4.31
N ARG A 178 -12.77 -4.23 4.17
CA ARG A 178 -13.99 -4.82 3.57
C ARG A 178 -14.33 -4.26 2.19
N ASN A 179 -13.28 -4.00 1.38
CA ASN A 179 -13.37 -3.36 0.05
C ASN A 179 -13.97 -1.93 0.06
N ILE A 180 -14.02 -1.28 1.22
CA ILE A 180 -14.40 0.14 1.33
C ILE A 180 -13.12 0.93 1.55
N GLU A 181 -12.91 1.93 0.71
CA GLU A 181 -11.72 2.76 0.68
C GLU A 181 -12.00 4.13 1.30
N VAL A 182 -11.13 4.56 2.22
CA VAL A 182 -11.23 5.84 2.91
C VAL A 182 -9.84 6.48 2.99
N ASN A 183 -9.77 7.78 2.73
CA ASN A 183 -8.54 8.54 2.96
C ASN A 183 -8.30 8.70 4.47
N ILE A 184 -7.21 8.11 4.96
CA ILE A 184 -6.87 8.11 6.37
C ILE A 184 -5.50 8.77 6.58
N PRO A 185 -5.40 9.79 7.45
CA PRO A 185 -4.13 10.33 7.88
C PRO A 185 -3.45 9.41 8.90
N PHE A 186 -2.17 9.12 8.72
CA PHE A 186 -1.32 8.53 9.74
C PHE A 186 -0.29 9.56 10.20
N THR A 187 -0.19 9.76 11.49
CA THR A 187 0.97 10.44 12.07
C THR A 187 2.08 9.41 12.17
N ILE A 188 3.16 9.65 11.43
CA ILE A 188 4.30 8.74 11.35
C ILE A 188 5.54 9.33 11.98
N THR A 189 6.38 8.45 12.49
CA THR A 189 7.77 8.68 12.83
C THR A 189 8.60 7.67 12.05
N ALA A 190 9.57 8.14 11.27
CA ALA A 190 10.47 7.29 10.50
C ALA A 190 11.93 7.71 10.70
N TYR A 191 12.84 6.74 10.76
CA TYR A 191 14.29 6.97 10.87
C TYR A 191 15.07 5.74 10.43
N MET A 192 16.33 5.96 10.04
CA MET A 192 17.26 4.88 9.72
C MET A 192 17.84 4.26 11.00
N ASP A 193 17.84 2.94 11.07
CA ASP A 193 18.47 2.14 12.12
C ASP A 193 19.32 1.06 11.43
N ASP A 194 20.62 1.24 11.42
CA ASP A 194 21.55 0.51 10.55
C ASP A 194 21.11 0.61 9.07
N ASP A 195 20.81 -0.53 8.44
CA ASP A 195 20.35 -0.61 7.03
C ASP A 195 18.83 -0.73 6.89
N GLN A 196 18.07 -0.45 7.97
CA GLN A 196 16.61 -0.57 8.00
C GLN A 196 15.95 0.78 8.26
N ILE A 197 14.87 1.06 7.56
CA ILE A 197 13.99 2.18 7.91
C ILE A 197 12.98 1.68 8.94
N LYS A 198 13.00 2.26 10.14
CA LYS A 198 12.01 2.01 11.18
C LYS A 198 10.88 2.99 11.05
N ILE A 199 9.64 2.49 11.00
CA ILE A 199 8.45 3.32 10.87
C ILE A 199 7.49 2.99 12.00
N TYR A 200 7.13 4.01 12.77
CA TYR A 200 6.03 3.96 13.73
C TYR A 200 4.91 4.86 13.25
N GLY A 201 3.70 4.33 13.15
CA GLY A 201 2.53 5.08 12.67
C GLY A 201 1.33 4.90 13.57
N ILE A 202 0.58 5.99 13.80
CA ILE A 202 -0.68 5.96 14.55
C ILE A 202 -1.78 6.69 13.79
N THR A 203 -2.99 6.17 13.91
CA THR A 203 -4.22 6.84 13.45
C THR A 203 -5.43 6.39 14.26
N GLU A 204 -6.54 7.04 14.03
CA GLU A 204 -7.84 6.67 14.58
C GLU A 204 -8.86 6.55 13.44
N ILE A 205 -9.71 5.53 13.51
CA ILE A 205 -10.76 5.27 12.53
C ILE A 205 -12.12 5.13 13.22
N ASP A 206 -13.18 5.58 12.53
CA ASP A 206 -14.54 5.20 12.88
C ASP A 206 -14.94 3.98 12.03
N THR A 207 -15.40 2.92 12.69
CA THR A 207 -15.77 1.67 12.04
C THR A 207 -16.91 1.84 11.03
N THR A 208 -17.77 2.84 11.23
CA THR A 208 -18.87 3.14 10.31
C THR A 208 -18.40 3.61 8.94
N TRP A 209 -17.20 4.19 8.84
CA TRP A 209 -16.59 4.54 7.55
C TRP A 209 -16.35 3.31 6.67
N PHE A 210 -16.19 2.13 7.28
CA PHE A 210 -15.98 0.85 6.62
C PHE A 210 -17.22 -0.05 6.61
N GLY A 211 -18.41 0.54 6.84
CA GLY A 211 -19.70 -0.12 6.71
C GLY A 211 -20.04 -1.12 7.80
N PHE A 212 -19.49 -0.95 9.01
CA PHE A 212 -19.89 -1.75 10.18
C PHE A 212 -19.90 -0.93 11.46
N ASP A 213 -20.85 -1.24 12.34
CA ASP A 213 -20.94 -0.63 13.65
C ASP A 213 -19.89 -1.21 14.60
N ALA A 214 -19.44 -0.40 15.56
CA ALA A 214 -18.55 -0.88 16.60
C ALA A 214 -19.23 -2.03 17.41
N PRO A 215 -18.46 -3.06 17.83
CA PRO A 215 -18.99 -4.19 18.55
C PRO A 215 -19.72 -3.82 19.86
N THR A 216 -20.90 -4.33 20.06
CA THR A 216 -21.69 -4.08 21.28
C THR A 216 -22.40 -5.34 21.76
N LYS A 217 -22.71 -5.41 23.03
CA LYS A 217 -23.60 -6.39 23.65
C LYS A 217 -24.57 -5.67 24.60
N PHE A 218 -25.83 -5.68 24.21
CA PHE A 218 -26.88 -4.99 24.96
C PHE A 218 -26.79 -5.20 26.48
N ASN A 219 -26.83 -4.13 27.24
CA ASN A 219 -26.75 -4.09 28.69
C ASN A 219 -25.52 -4.76 29.32
N ALA A 220 -24.42 -4.93 28.57
CA ALA A 220 -23.20 -5.52 29.11
C ALA A 220 -21.96 -4.69 28.81
N TRP A 221 -21.72 -4.36 27.55
CA TRP A 221 -20.57 -3.57 27.11
C TRP A 221 -20.76 -3.06 25.68
N GLU A 222 -20.01 -2.05 25.33
CA GLU A 222 -19.89 -1.54 23.98
C GLU A 222 -18.44 -1.16 23.68
N VAL A 223 -18.06 -1.22 22.42
CA VAL A 223 -16.81 -0.65 21.91
C VAL A 223 -17.12 0.74 21.39
N LEU A 224 -16.31 1.69 21.78
CA LEU A 224 -16.46 3.10 21.39
C LEU A 224 -15.61 3.40 20.15
N ASN A 225 -16.13 4.23 19.26
CA ASN A 225 -15.32 4.91 18.24
C ASN A 225 -14.69 6.19 18.85
N PRO A 226 -13.52 6.62 18.39
CA PRO A 226 -12.71 5.97 17.34
C PRO A 226 -11.92 4.74 17.86
N ILE A 227 -11.55 3.88 16.92
CA ILE A 227 -10.61 2.77 17.12
C ILE A 227 -9.22 3.26 16.74
N GLY A 228 -8.27 3.16 17.67
CA GLY A 228 -6.86 3.44 17.37
C GLY A 228 -6.24 2.33 16.51
N ILE A 229 -5.37 2.70 15.58
CA ILE A 229 -4.51 1.80 14.82
C ILE A 229 -3.07 2.21 15.07
N GLU A 230 -2.23 1.25 15.46
CA GLU A 230 -0.79 1.41 15.60
C GLU A 230 -0.08 0.48 14.63
N VAL A 231 0.98 0.99 14.01
CA VAL A 231 1.81 0.27 13.04
C VAL A 231 3.27 0.45 13.45
N GLU A 232 4.00 -0.65 13.54
CA GLU A 232 5.44 -0.71 13.74
C GLU A 232 6.02 -1.58 12.61
N LEU A 233 6.86 -0.96 11.76
CA LEU A 233 7.52 -1.61 10.61
C LEU A 233 9.01 -1.47 10.68
#